data_10d2f5777261e85eca7180557432dc32
#
_entry.id   10d2f5777261e85eca7180557432dc32
#
_cell.length_a   1.000
_cell.length_b   1.000
_cell.length_c   1.000
_cell.angle_alpha   90.00
_cell.angle_beta   90.00
_cell.angle_gamma   90.00
#
_symmetry.space_group_name_H-M   'P 1'
#
loop_
_entity.id
_entity.type
_entity.pdbx_description
1 polymer ?
#
loop_
_entity_poly.entity_id
_entity_poly.type
_entity_poly.pdbx_seq_one_letter_code
_entity_poly.pdbx_strand_id
1 'polypeptide(L)'
;MVNPLDSMRQQFEQDVVRMHSDFDSYEAQARADYEQYVQSIKSVWGGDTIVDNTKKVWVEYGKDYRSRSIVDFENGGIKVEVTVDEWEKQDTSLIDTRLVEAIRQMLDSRGSTCPYPSSVDVSVPLTKKPILDGLIDFSSFDINASSEIAEVLPKSKRLAPPKPTVKGKVLNVVQRSEAQEVKKKEVQKENSGKTLTERRKESRVRATQKEELLGGIPDKAVVARKIVAQSKKKVTAVKGADGKSRQVVQVQLNLVSDNLSRNATLYKDLVAEFSNRFQIEQPLIYAIMEQESAFNPQAKSWVPAYGLMQLVPKSGGADAYRYVYQKEWIPTQSYLFNPRNNIELGTAYLRVLMNQFASVSDPHCRRLCVIAGYNTGAGNVSRAFIGTTNLGKAFSYIESFDYNGLYNHLISNLPHSETRNYVVKVTQRREKYLK
;
A
#
# COMPACT_ATOMS: atom_id res chain seq x y z
N MET A 1 -8.85 34.49 41.74
CA MET A 1 -7.82 33.49 41.30
C MET A 1 -8.54 32.43 40.48
N VAL A 2 -8.12 32.24 39.27
CA VAL A 2 -8.68 31.15 38.40
C VAL A 2 -8.25 29.82 39.01
N ASN A 3 -9.17 28.88 39.14
CA ASN A 3 -8.88 27.54 39.65
C ASN A 3 -7.87 26.87 38.71
N PRO A 4 -6.75 26.34 39.22
CA PRO A 4 -5.77 25.64 38.38
C PRO A 4 -6.35 24.55 37.52
N LEU A 5 -7.38 23.82 37.99
CA LEU A 5 -8.09 22.80 37.23
C LEU A 5 -8.88 23.38 36.03
N ASP A 6 -9.50 24.52 36.19
CA ASP A 6 -10.24 25.20 35.12
C ASP A 6 -9.28 25.71 34.04
N SER A 7 -8.09 26.21 34.44
CA SER A 7 -7.05 26.64 33.52
C SER A 7 -6.50 25.44 32.70
N MET A 8 -6.23 24.31 33.36
CA MET A 8 -5.79 23.08 32.68
C MET A 8 -6.85 22.53 31.71
N ARG A 9 -8.13 22.59 32.09
CA ARG A 9 -9.24 22.19 31.23
C ARG A 9 -9.36 23.09 30.00
N GLN A 10 -9.29 24.39 30.17
CA GLN A 10 -9.29 25.33 29.04
C GLN A 10 -8.11 25.13 28.12
N GLN A 11 -6.91 24.90 28.66
CA GLN A 11 -5.72 24.58 27.84
C GLN A 11 -5.91 23.30 27.05
N PHE A 12 -6.42 22.23 27.67
CA PHE A 12 -6.72 20.97 27.00
C PHE A 12 -7.74 21.15 25.86
N GLU A 13 -8.84 21.87 26.11
CA GLU A 13 -9.85 22.16 25.09
C GLU A 13 -9.26 22.95 23.91
N GLN A 14 -8.38 23.93 24.17
CA GLN A 14 -7.67 24.68 23.14
C GLN A 14 -6.70 23.82 22.35
N ASP A 15 -5.99 22.90 23.00
CA ASP A 15 -5.05 21.98 22.35
C ASP A 15 -5.78 20.99 21.45
N VAL A 16 -6.96 20.51 21.86
CA VAL A 16 -7.83 19.65 21.04
C VAL A 16 -8.33 20.40 19.80
N VAL A 17 -8.82 21.65 19.97
CA VAL A 17 -9.27 22.48 18.85
C VAL A 17 -8.12 22.73 17.86
N ARG A 18 -6.93 23.07 18.37
CA ARG A 18 -5.74 23.28 17.53
C ARG A 18 -5.37 22.01 16.75
N MET A 19 -5.34 20.87 17.42
CA MET A 19 -5.04 19.57 16.78
C MET A 19 -6.00 19.27 15.61
N HIS A 20 -7.31 19.53 15.80
CA HIS A 20 -8.28 19.36 14.71
C HIS A 20 -8.02 20.34 13.56
N SER A 21 -7.75 21.61 13.86
CA SER A 21 -7.42 22.63 12.84
C SER A 21 -6.15 22.30 12.07
N ASP A 22 -5.11 21.82 12.75
CA ASP A 22 -3.85 21.40 12.13
C ASP A 22 -4.05 20.19 11.22
N PHE A 23 -4.86 19.21 11.67
CA PHE A 23 -5.21 18.06 10.85
C PHE A 23 -6.06 18.45 9.63
N ASP A 24 -7.03 19.34 9.77
CA ASP A 24 -7.86 19.83 8.66
C ASP A 24 -7.02 20.56 7.62
N SER A 25 -6.03 21.35 8.07
CA SER A 25 -5.06 22.02 7.19
C SER A 25 -4.18 21.02 6.45
N TYR A 26 -3.68 19.99 7.16
CA TYR A 26 -2.94 18.88 6.55
C TYR A 26 -3.80 18.15 5.51
N GLU A 27 -5.05 17.78 5.85
CA GLU A 27 -5.96 17.06 4.96
C GLU A 27 -6.27 17.86 3.69
N ALA A 28 -6.48 19.20 3.83
CA ALA A 28 -6.72 20.08 2.70
C ALA A 28 -5.51 20.13 1.75
N GLN A 29 -4.29 20.25 2.28
CA GLN A 29 -3.08 20.28 1.48
C GLN A 29 -2.80 18.91 0.82
N ALA A 30 -2.92 17.82 1.57
CA ALA A 30 -2.77 16.45 1.03
C ALA A 30 -3.78 16.17 -0.10
N ARG A 31 -5.00 16.70 0.02
CA ARG A 31 -6.02 16.63 -1.05
C ARG A 31 -5.60 17.43 -2.28
N ALA A 32 -5.08 18.63 -2.12
CA ALA A 32 -4.60 19.46 -3.24
C ALA A 32 -3.45 18.78 -3.99
N ASP A 33 -2.47 18.22 -3.26
CA ASP A 33 -1.37 17.46 -3.84
C ASP A 33 -1.87 16.23 -4.62
N TYR A 34 -2.83 15.51 -4.06
CA TYR A 34 -3.46 14.36 -4.72
C TYR A 34 -4.23 14.76 -5.99
N GLU A 35 -4.99 15.87 -5.96
CA GLU A 35 -5.69 16.38 -7.13
C GLU A 35 -4.72 16.75 -8.26
N GLN A 36 -3.59 17.38 -7.94
CA GLN A 36 -2.53 17.67 -8.91
C GLN A 36 -1.94 16.39 -9.52
N TYR A 37 -1.67 15.38 -8.69
CA TYR A 37 -1.23 14.07 -9.16
C TYR A 37 -2.24 13.43 -10.10
N VAL A 38 -3.52 13.44 -9.76
CA VAL A 38 -4.61 12.91 -10.59
C VAL A 38 -4.69 13.67 -11.94
N GLN A 39 -4.52 15.01 -11.95
CA GLN A 39 -4.50 15.77 -13.21
C GLN A 39 -3.33 15.37 -14.09
N SER A 40 -2.16 15.10 -13.51
CA SER A 40 -1.00 14.62 -14.26
C SER A 40 -1.27 13.26 -14.91
N ILE A 41 -1.93 12.35 -14.22
CA ILE A 41 -2.36 11.05 -14.78
C ILE A 41 -3.41 11.25 -15.88
N LYS A 42 -4.41 12.10 -15.64
CA LYS A 42 -5.47 12.41 -16.62
C LYS A 42 -4.91 12.92 -17.94
N SER A 43 -3.85 13.71 -17.88
CA SER A 43 -3.21 14.23 -19.09
C SER A 43 -2.73 13.12 -20.03
N VAL A 44 -2.31 11.97 -19.47
CA VAL A 44 -1.78 10.82 -20.21
C VAL A 44 -2.86 9.79 -20.53
N TRP A 45 -3.67 9.41 -19.53
CA TRP A 45 -4.59 8.27 -19.62
C TRP A 45 -6.04 8.66 -19.95
N GLY A 46 -6.41 9.94 -19.85
CA GLY A 46 -7.80 10.39 -19.93
C GLY A 46 -8.57 10.20 -18.63
N GLY A 47 -9.75 10.83 -18.54
CA GLY A 47 -10.52 10.87 -17.29
C GLY A 47 -11.10 9.52 -16.86
N ASP A 48 -11.64 8.77 -17.83
CA ASP A 48 -12.42 7.55 -17.58
C ASP A 48 -11.55 6.30 -17.37
N THR A 49 -10.22 6.40 -17.59
CA THR A 49 -9.30 5.27 -17.51
C THR A 49 -8.34 5.34 -16.33
N ILE A 50 -8.54 6.30 -15.41
CA ILE A 50 -7.74 6.37 -14.19
C ILE A 50 -8.09 5.17 -13.32
N VAL A 51 -7.04 4.53 -12.79
CA VAL A 51 -7.16 3.50 -11.76
C VAL A 51 -6.48 4.01 -10.51
N ASP A 52 -7.20 4.04 -9.40
CA ASP A 52 -6.70 4.45 -8.10
C ASP A 52 -6.56 3.24 -7.16
N ASN A 53 -5.81 3.42 -6.09
CA ASN A 53 -5.77 2.46 -5.00
C ASN A 53 -7.16 2.30 -4.38
N THR A 54 -7.53 1.04 -4.14
CA THR A 54 -8.72 0.69 -3.37
C THR A 54 -8.33 -0.13 -2.14
N LYS A 55 -9.29 -0.59 -1.37
CA LYS A 55 -9.01 -1.48 -0.24
C LYS A 55 -8.14 -2.67 -0.64
N LYS A 56 -8.39 -3.28 -1.80
CA LYS A 56 -7.80 -4.57 -2.19
C LYS A 56 -6.98 -4.51 -3.48
N VAL A 57 -6.99 -3.39 -4.16
CA VAL A 57 -6.23 -3.16 -5.38
C VAL A 57 -5.15 -2.12 -5.09
N TRP A 58 -3.92 -2.50 -5.38
CA TRP A 58 -2.76 -1.62 -5.35
C TRP A 58 -2.43 -1.14 -6.75
N VAL A 59 -2.20 0.16 -6.89
CA VAL A 59 -1.83 0.79 -8.16
C VAL A 59 -0.58 1.62 -7.98
N GLU A 60 0.39 1.42 -8.84
CA GLU A 60 1.62 2.22 -8.90
C GLU A 60 1.83 2.73 -10.32
N TYR A 61 1.96 4.05 -10.47
CA TYR A 61 2.28 4.70 -11.73
C TYR A 61 3.79 4.93 -11.86
N GLY A 62 4.32 4.81 -13.07
CA GLY A 62 5.69 5.19 -13.38
C GLY A 62 5.93 6.70 -13.21
N LYS A 63 7.19 7.10 -13.11
CA LYS A 63 7.58 8.50 -12.84
C LYS A 63 7.08 9.52 -13.89
N ASP A 64 6.91 9.08 -15.13
CA ASP A 64 6.39 9.87 -16.24
C ASP A 64 4.89 9.68 -16.48
N TYR A 65 4.22 8.93 -15.60
CA TYR A 65 2.82 8.50 -15.68
C TYR A 65 2.46 7.70 -16.95
N ARG A 66 3.44 7.26 -17.75
CA ARG A 66 3.22 6.49 -18.99
C ARG A 66 3.14 4.98 -18.78
N SER A 67 3.39 4.53 -17.58
CA SER A 67 3.21 3.13 -17.18
C SER A 67 2.43 3.06 -15.87
N ARG A 68 1.75 1.92 -15.66
CA ARG A 68 1.14 1.59 -14.37
C ARG A 68 1.11 0.09 -14.15
N SER A 69 1.22 -0.30 -12.90
CA SER A 69 0.99 -1.66 -12.42
C SER A 69 -0.25 -1.67 -11.54
N ILE A 70 -1.13 -2.63 -11.75
CA ILE A 70 -2.39 -2.80 -11.03
C ILE A 70 -2.39 -4.21 -10.47
N VAL A 71 -2.45 -4.35 -9.14
CA VAL A 71 -2.41 -5.64 -8.44
C VAL A 71 -3.69 -5.80 -7.62
N ASP A 72 -4.50 -6.79 -7.95
CA ASP A 72 -5.68 -7.18 -7.19
C ASP A 72 -5.30 -8.32 -6.23
N PHE A 73 -5.11 -8.00 -4.96
CA PHE A 73 -4.70 -8.98 -3.94
C PHE A 73 -5.81 -9.97 -3.59
N GLU A 74 -7.08 -9.60 -3.73
CA GLU A 74 -8.20 -10.50 -3.43
C GLU A 74 -8.42 -11.52 -4.54
N ASN A 75 -8.39 -11.09 -5.80
CA ASN A 75 -8.65 -11.95 -6.95
C ASN A 75 -7.38 -12.48 -7.63
N GLY A 76 -6.22 -12.06 -7.18
CA GLY A 76 -4.92 -12.58 -7.65
C GLY A 76 -4.50 -12.08 -9.04
N GLY A 77 -5.13 -11.06 -9.60
CA GLY A 77 -4.80 -10.53 -10.92
C GLY A 77 -3.75 -9.42 -10.89
N ILE A 78 -2.82 -9.44 -11.85
CA ILE A 78 -1.85 -8.36 -12.07
C ILE A 78 -1.97 -7.87 -13.51
N LYS A 79 -2.00 -6.55 -13.71
CA LYS A 79 -1.92 -5.90 -15.02
C LYS A 79 -0.77 -4.91 -15.01
N VAL A 80 0.09 -4.99 -16.01
CA VAL A 80 1.10 -3.97 -16.27
C VAL A 80 0.79 -3.33 -17.61
N GLU A 81 0.65 -2.04 -17.60
CA GLU A 81 0.19 -1.26 -18.74
C GLU A 81 1.17 -0.13 -19.06
N VAL A 82 1.40 0.11 -20.32
CA VAL A 82 2.19 1.25 -20.83
C VAL A 82 1.41 1.98 -21.89
N THR A 83 1.56 3.32 -21.94
CA THR A 83 1.00 4.14 -23.01
C THR A 83 2.07 4.45 -24.05
N VAL A 84 1.66 4.42 -25.31
CA VAL A 84 2.48 4.82 -26.46
C VAL A 84 1.72 5.82 -27.32
N ASP A 85 2.42 6.84 -27.81
CA ASP A 85 1.83 7.82 -28.72
C ASP A 85 1.59 7.19 -30.11
N GLU A 86 0.70 7.78 -30.92
CA GLU A 86 0.34 7.24 -32.24
C GLU A 86 1.53 7.02 -33.17
N TRP A 87 2.56 7.88 -33.08
CA TRP A 87 3.78 7.75 -33.88
C TRP A 87 4.75 6.66 -33.39
N GLU A 88 4.60 6.22 -32.13
CA GLU A 88 5.41 5.16 -31.49
C GLU A 88 4.80 3.76 -31.70
N LYS A 89 3.55 3.65 -32.11
CA LYS A 89 2.77 2.40 -32.10
C LYS A 89 3.37 1.25 -32.94
N GLN A 90 4.20 1.55 -33.92
CA GLN A 90 4.87 0.54 -34.76
C GLN A 90 6.25 0.15 -34.20
N ASP A 91 6.79 0.87 -33.23
CA ASP A 91 8.07 0.55 -32.60
C ASP A 91 7.86 -0.48 -31.46
N THR A 92 7.79 -1.74 -31.85
CA THR A 92 7.64 -2.87 -30.89
C THR A 92 8.78 -2.95 -29.91
N SER A 93 10.01 -2.56 -30.30
CA SER A 93 11.18 -2.55 -29.41
C SER A 93 11.05 -1.53 -28.30
N LEU A 94 10.54 -0.33 -28.62
CA LEU A 94 10.26 0.72 -27.64
C LEU A 94 9.16 0.28 -26.66
N ILE A 95 8.08 -0.32 -27.19
CA ILE A 95 6.99 -0.85 -26.38
C ILE A 95 7.50 -1.90 -25.40
N ASP A 96 8.29 -2.86 -25.88
CA ASP A 96 8.85 -3.93 -25.06
C ASP A 96 9.81 -3.38 -24.00
N THR A 97 10.63 -2.40 -24.33
CA THR A 97 11.53 -1.73 -23.39
C THR A 97 10.74 -1.06 -22.26
N ARG A 98 9.63 -0.37 -22.56
CA ARG A 98 8.77 0.27 -21.56
C ARG A 98 8.07 -0.77 -20.68
N LEU A 99 7.57 -1.85 -21.26
CA LEU A 99 6.95 -2.95 -20.50
C LEU A 99 7.96 -3.63 -19.56
N VAL A 100 9.18 -3.88 -20.06
CA VAL A 100 10.27 -4.47 -19.23
C VAL A 100 10.59 -3.56 -18.04
N GLU A 101 10.70 -2.26 -18.28
CA GLU A 101 11.01 -1.31 -17.19
C GLU A 101 9.84 -1.22 -16.20
N ALA A 102 8.59 -1.18 -16.67
CA ALA A 102 7.41 -1.16 -15.81
C ALA A 102 7.30 -2.44 -14.95
N ILE A 103 7.53 -3.62 -15.53
CA ILE A 103 7.53 -4.90 -14.79
C ILE A 103 8.69 -4.91 -13.79
N ARG A 104 9.90 -4.47 -14.17
CA ARG A 104 11.05 -4.37 -13.26
C ARG A 104 10.74 -3.46 -12.08
N GLN A 105 10.17 -2.28 -12.32
CA GLN A 105 9.75 -1.36 -11.26
C GLN A 105 8.74 -2.03 -10.31
N MET A 106 7.72 -2.70 -10.84
CA MET A 106 6.74 -3.44 -10.05
C MET A 106 7.39 -4.53 -9.19
N LEU A 107 8.33 -5.31 -9.76
CA LEU A 107 9.04 -6.38 -9.03
C LEU A 107 9.97 -5.83 -7.94
N ASP A 108 10.44 -4.59 -8.06
CA ASP A 108 11.31 -3.92 -7.08
C ASP A 108 10.54 -3.09 -6.05
N SER A 109 9.25 -2.84 -6.30
CA SER A 109 8.49 -1.91 -5.48
C SER A 109 8.32 -2.40 -4.05
N ARG A 110 8.64 -1.52 -3.12
CA ARG A 110 8.42 -1.69 -1.68
C ARG A 110 7.20 -0.93 -1.18
N GLY A 111 6.43 -0.35 -2.11
CA GLY A 111 5.38 0.61 -1.80
C GLY A 111 5.91 1.89 -1.16
N SER A 112 5.03 2.79 -0.81
CA SER A 112 5.38 4.09 -0.21
C SER A 112 4.33 4.53 0.80
N THR A 113 4.77 5.16 1.90
CA THR A 113 3.86 5.85 2.83
C THR A 113 3.16 7.04 2.16
N CYS A 114 3.74 7.56 1.08
CA CYS A 114 3.14 8.58 0.24
C CYS A 114 3.24 8.13 -1.24
N PRO A 115 2.15 7.57 -1.83
CA PRO A 115 2.18 7.00 -3.17
C PRO A 115 2.13 8.04 -4.31
N TYR A 116 2.10 9.32 -3.98
CA TYR A 116 2.11 10.46 -4.91
C TYR A 116 3.02 11.58 -4.37
N PRO A 117 3.47 12.52 -5.22
CA PRO A 117 4.21 13.69 -4.76
C PRO A 117 3.42 14.49 -3.74
N SER A 118 3.97 14.74 -2.57
CA SER A 118 3.31 15.47 -1.49
C SER A 118 4.21 16.55 -0.92
N SER A 119 3.61 17.68 -0.57
CA SER A 119 4.26 18.80 0.13
C SER A 119 4.22 18.66 1.66
N VAL A 120 3.38 17.76 2.17
CA VAL A 120 3.15 17.58 3.62
C VAL A 120 3.58 16.21 4.15
N ASP A 121 3.83 15.23 3.28
CA ASP A 121 4.22 13.88 3.65
C ASP A 121 5.58 13.51 3.05
N VAL A 122 6.34 12.72 3.79
CA VAL A 122 7.61 12.15 3.33
C VAL A 122 7.39 10.72 2.85
N SER A 123 7.84 10.42 1.64
CA SER A 123 7.78 9.07 1.08
C SER A 123 8.83 8.16 1.72
N VAL A 124 8.38 7.09 2.36
CA VAL A 124 9.24 6.06 2.98
C VAL A 124 8.78 4.69 2.48
N PRO A 125 9.70 3.75 2.17
CA PRO A 125 9.31 2.38 1.81
C PRO A 125 8.49 1.71 2.90
N LEU A 126 7.40 1.02 2.52
CA LEU A 126 6.50 0.32 3.47
C LEU A 126 7.11 -0.97 3.99
N THR A 127 7.90 -1.66 3.17
CA THR A 127 8.44 -2.98 3.48
C THR A 127 9.95 -3.03 3.24
N LYS A 128 10.64 -3.94 3.95
CA LYS A 128 12.08 -4.18 3.75
C LYS A 128 12.37 -4.90 2.45
N LYS A 129 11.47 -5.79 2.02
CA LYS A 129 11.52 -6.54 0.75
C LYS A 129 10.47 -5.98 -0.21
N PRO A 130 10.54 -6.26 -1.51
CA PRO A 130 9.47 -5.94 -2.44
C PRO A 130 8.12 -6.49 -1.98
N ILE A 131 7.03 -5.73 -2.22
CA ILE A 131 5.67 -6.14 -1.80
C ILE A 131 5.25 -7.46 -2.47
N LEU A 132 5.67 -7.68 -3.70
CA LEU A 132 5.30 -8.88 -4.48
C LEU A 132 6.34 -10.00 -4.41
N ASP A 133 7.31 -9.93 -3.46
CA ASP A 133 8.34 -10.95 -3.31
C ASP A 133 7.72 -12.32 -2.96
N GLY A 134 7.91 -13.29 -3.86
CA GLY A 134 7.36 -14.65 -3.73
C GLY A 134 5.84 -14.75 -3.95
N LEU A 135 5.17 -13.70 -4.44
CA LEU A 135 3.72 -13.69 -4.64
C LEU A 135 3.30 -13.90 -6.10
N ILE A 136 4.20 -13.70 -7.08
CA ILE A 136 3.86 -13.81 -8.50
C ILE A 136 3.94 -15.27 -8.93
N ASP A 137 2.92 -15.72 -9.67
CA ASP A 137 2.92 -17.02 -10.32
C ASP A 137 3.70 -16.96 -11.63
N PHE A 138 4.86 -17.57 -11.63
CA PHE A 138 5.72 -17.68 -12.80
C PHE A 138 5.56 -19.04 -13.55
N SER A 139 4.62 -19.87 -13.17
CA SER A 139 4.47 -21.22 -13.75
C SER A 139 4.18 -21.21 -15.26
N SER A 140 3.59 -20.14 -15.77
CA SER A 140 3.31 -19.96 -17.20
C SER A 140 4.48 -19.35 -17.99
N PHE A 141 5.62 -19.05 -17.33
CA PHE A 141 6.79 -18.42 -17.94
C PHE A 141 8.04 -19.30 -17.75
N ASP A 142 8.79 -19.51 -18.82
CA ASP A 142 10.08 -20.21 -18.75
C ASP A 142 11.18 -19.27 -18.23
N ILE A 143 11.17 -19.05 -16.90
CA ILE A 143 12.11 -18.13 -16.24
C ILE A 143 13.50 -18.74 -16.06
N ASN A 144 13.59 -20.07 -15.92
CA ASN A 144 14.83 -20.80 -15.60
C ASN A 144 15.61 -21.27 -16.83
N ALA A 145 15.04 -21.20 -18.04
CA ALA A 145 15.80 -21.56 -19.23
C ALA A 145 17.02 -20.64 -19.37
N SER A 146 18.19 -21.22 -19.38
CA SER A 146 19.45 -20.59 -19.77
C SER A 146 19.44 -20.31 -21.29
N SER A 147 18.45 -19.55 -21.77
CA SER A 147 18.51 -19.03 -23.11
C SER A 147 19.48 -17.86 -23.08
N GLU A 148 20.60 -18.01 -23.75
CA GLU A 148 21.38 -16.89 -24.29
C GLU A 148 20.41 -15.99 -25.09
N ILE A 149 19.74 -15.08 -24.39
CA ILE A 149 19.16 -13.91 -25.06
C ILE A 149 20.37 -13.05 -25.41
N ALA A 150 21.01 -13.44 -26.54
CA ALA A 150 22.02 -12.64 -27.19
C ALA A 150 21.51 -11.21 -27.23
N GLU A 151 22.42 -10.28 -26.96
CA GLU A 151 22.28 -8.83 -27.13
C GLU A 151 21.65 -8.50 -28.48
N VAL A 152 20.34 -8.59 -28.63
CA VAL A 152 19.60 -7.95 -29.71
C VAL A 152 18.92 -6.73 -29.12
N LEU A 153 19.74 -5.78 -28.73
CA LEU A 153 19.34 -4.39 -28.72
C LEU A 153 19.80 -3.80 -30.06
N PRO A 154 18.90 -3.48 -30.98
CA PRO A 154 19.28 -2.66 -32.12
C PRO A 154 19.85 -1.35 -31.57
N LYS A 155 21.06 -0.99 -32.00
CA LYS A 155 21.65 0.30 -31.70
C LYS A 155 20.65 1.36 -32.17
N SER A 156 19.90 1.95 -31.26
CA SER A 156 18.97 3.01 -31.57
C SER A 156 19.75 4.15 -32.21
N LYS A 157 19.48 4.44 -33.47
CA LYS A 157 19.83 5.72 -34.08
C LYS A 157 19.08 6.79 -33.29
N ARG A 158 19.80 7.54 -32.47
CA ARG A 158 19.25 8.70 -31.77
C ARG A 158 18.80 9.69 -32.85
N LEU A 159 17.51 9.75 -33.10
CA LEU A 159 16.89 10.90 -33.74
C LEU A 159 16.93 12.04 -32.74
N ALA A 160 17.64 13.10 -33.07
CA ALA A 160 17.74 14.27 -32.21
C ALA A 160 16.34 14.88 -31.97
N PRO A 161 16.01 15.25 -30.73
CA PRO A 161 14.75 15.93 -30.47
C PRO A 161 14.71 17.28 -31.17
N PRO A 162 13.54 17.77 -31.63
CA PRO A 162 13.41 19.09 -32.21
C PRO A 162 13.80 20.15 -31.16
N LYS A 163 14.62 21.11 -31.58
CA LYS A 163 15.11 22.21 -30.74
C LYS A 163 13.95 23.08 -30.27
N PRO A 164 13.80 23.31 -28.94
CA PRO A 164 12.84 24.29 -28.47
C PRO A 164 13.36 25.71 -28.72
N THR A 165 12.60 26.49 -29.44
CA THR A 165 12.80 27.94 -29.59
C THR A 165 12.08 28.66 -28.45
N VAL A 166 12.78 28.98 -27.38
CA VAL A 166 12.34 30.04 -26.46
C VAL A 166 13.57 30.72 -25.87
N LYS A 167 13.65 32.04 -26.10
CA LYS A 167 14.61 32.94 -25.47
C LYS A 167 14.14 33.27 -24.06
N GLY A 168 14.94 32.96 -23.04
CA GLY A 168 14.72 33.40 -21.67
C GLY A 168 16.02 33.30 -20.88
N LYS A 169 16.49 34.44 -20.34
CA LYS A 169 17.73 34.56 -19.56
C LYS A 169 17.65 33.75 -18.27
N VAL A 170 18.65 32.93 -18.01
CA VAL A 170 18.84 32.24 -16.71
C VAL A 170 19.95 32.92 -15.95
N LEU A 171 19.67 33.36 -14.73
CA LEU A 171 20.66 33.79 -13.73
C LEU A 171 21.31 32.55 -13.09
N ASN A 172 22.65 32.47 -13.17
CA ASN A 172 23.43 31.48 -12.44
C ASN A 172 23.65 31.95 -11.01
N VAL A 173 23.34 31.06 -10.05
CA VAL A 173 23.90 31.14 -8.70
C VAL A 173 24.59 29.81 -8.42
N VAL A 174 25.93 29.88 -8.35
CA VAL A 174 26.79 28.78 -7.94
C VAL A 174 27.06 28.93 -6.43
N GLN A 175 26.75 27.90 -5.64
CA GLN A 175 27.44 27.69 -4.37
C GLN A 175 27.92 26.24 -4.32
N ARG A 176 29.25 26.10 -4.35
CA ARG A 176 30.00 24.87 -4.05
C ARG A 176 30.07 24.68 -2.54
N SER A 177 29.84 23.47 -2.05
CA SER A 177 30.28 23.03 -0.73
C SER A 177 31.37 21.96 -0.87
N GLU A 178 32.51 22.25 -0.25
CA GLU A 178 33.74 21.47 -0.19
C GLU A 178 33.61 20.31 0.81
N ALA A 179 33.11 19.16 0.42
CA ALA A 179 33.06 17.98 1.30
C ALA A 179 33.23 16.62 0.58
N GLN A 180 33.80 16.56 -0.61
CA GLN A 180 33.95 15.29 -1.34
C GLN A 180 35.36 14.92 -1.81
N GLU A 181 36.40 15.59 -1.38
CA GLU A 181 37.77 15.32 -1.87
C GLU A 181 38.63 14.34 -1.04
N VAL A 182 38.17 13.89 0.12
CA VAL A 182 39.02 13.05 1.01
C VAL A 182 38.88 11.54 0.78
N LYS A 183 37.84 11.05 0.06
CA LYS A 183 37.66 9.62 -0.16
C LYS A 183 38.11 9.05 -1.50
N LYS A 184 38.71 9.85 -2.38
CA LYS A 184 39.17 9.39 -3.70
C LYS A 184 40.64 8.88 -3.75
N LYS A 185 41.43 9.03 -2.73
CA LYS A 185 42.87 8.69 -2.75
C LYS A 185 43.25 7.29 -2.26
N GLU A 186 42.38 6.55 -1.61
CA GLU A 186 42.74 5.19 -1.10
C GLU A 186 42.33 4.04 -2.04
N VAL A 187 41.49 4.25 -3.05
CA VAL A 187 41.06 3.18 -3.96
C VAL A 187 41.95 3.03 -5.19
N GLN A 188 42.92 3.90 -5.40
CA GLN A 188 43.76 3.88 -6.62
C GLN A 188 45.04 3.05 -6.54
N LYS A 189 45.35 2.41 -5.40
CA LYS A 189 46.65 1.68 -5.23
C LYS A 189 46.62 0.17 -5.47
N GLU A 190 45.44 -0.47 -5.68
CA GLU A 190 45.37 -1.93 -5.86
C GLU A 190 45.02 -2.42 -7.29
N ASN A 191 44.95 -1.55 -8.28
CA ASN A 191 44.46 -1.93 -9.60
C ASN A 191 45.39 -1.73 -10.79
N SER A 192 46.70 -1.81 -10.57
CA SER A 192 47.68 -1.74 -11.68
C SER A 192 48.21 -3.12 -12.07
N GLY A 193 47.53 -3.80 -13.01
CA GLY A 193 48.07 -5.06 -13.57
C GLY A 193 47.13 -5.97 -14.37
N LYS A 194 45.85 -5.69 -14.42
CA LYS A 194 44.89 -6.58 -15.13
C LYS A 194 44.32 -5.92 -16.38
N THR A 195 44.24 -6.71 -17.47
CA THR A 195 43.64 -6.27 -18.72
C THR A 195 42.13 -6.06 -18.60
N LEU A 196 41.53 -5.23 -19.47
CA LEU A 196 40.07 -5.01 -19.51
C LEU A 196 39.27 -6.31 -19.66
N THR A 197 39.83 -7.33 -20.31
CA THR A 197 39.23 -8.64 -20.50
C THR A 197 39.23 -9.46 -19.21
N GLU A 198 40.29 -9.38 -18.43
CA GLU A 198 40.38 -10.07 -17.13
C GLU A 198 39.46 -9.41 -16.09
N ARG A 199 39.37 -8.07 -16.09
CA ARG A 199 38.41 -7.34 -15.23
C ARG A 199 36.95 -7.68 -15.56
N ARG A 200 36.61 -7.87 -16.85
CA ARG A 200 35.30 -8.34 -17.27
C ARG A 200 35.02 -9.81 -16.87
N LYS A 201 36.01 -10.69 -16.96
CA LYS A 201 35.90 -12.06 -16.48
C LYS A 201 35.73 -12.12 -14.96
N GLU A 202 36.51 -11.37 -14.20
CA GLU A 202 36.40 -11.31 -12.72
C GLU A 202 35.08 -10.69 -12.26
N SER A 203 34.60 -9.66 -12.94
CA SER A 203 33.30 -9.07 -12.61
C SER A 203 32.14 -10.05 -12.92
N ARG A 204 32.25 -10.84 -14.01
CA ARG A 204 31.31 -11.94 -14.31
C ARG A 204 31.37 -13.06 -13.26
N VAL A 205 32.56 -13.53 -12.91
CA VAL A 205 32.75 -14.57 -11.88
C VAL A 205 32.25 -14.09 -10.51
N ARG A 206 32.51 -12.84 -10.11
CA ARG A 206 31.95 -12.26 -8.88
C ARG A 206 30.43 -12.09 -8.92
N ALA A 207 29.86 -11.78 -10.08
CA ALA A 207 28.40 -11.74 -10.26
C ALA A 207 27.80 -13.13 -10.10
N THR A 208 28.38 -14.14 -10.75
CA THR A 208 27.91 -15.56 -10.66
C THR A 208 28.08 -16.12 -9.24
N GLN A 209 29.20 -15.85 -8.56
CA GLN A 209 29.40 -16.26 -7.17
C GLN A 209 28.48 -15.53 -6.18
N LYS A 210 28.10 -14.29 -6.47
CA LYS A 210 27.14 -13.55 -5.66
C LYS A 210 25.69 -14.06 -5.91
N GLU A 211 25.40 -14.57 -7.09
CA GLU A 211 24.13 -15.23 -7.40
C GLU A 211 24.01 -16.61 -6.73
N GLU A 212 25.10 -17.40 -6.67
CA GLU A 212 25.13 -18.68 -5.94
C GLU A 212 24.99 -18.51 -4.42
N LEU A 213 25.57 -17.44 -3.85
CA LEU A 213 25.48 -17.13 -2.41
C LEU A 213 24.13 -16.54 -1.99
N LEU A 214 23.31 -16.00 -2.91
CA LEU A 214 22.03 -15.35 -2.65
C LEU A 214 20.80 -16.22 -2.97
N GLY A 215 20.99 -17.53 -3.25
CA GLY A 215 19.86 -18.45 -3.46
C GLY A 215 18.98 -18.05 -4.64
N GLY A 216 19.58 -17.90 -5.82
CA GLY A 216 18.96 -18.21 -7.11
C GLY A 216 17.71 -17.39 -7.51
N ILE A 217 17.56 -16.10 -7.16
CA ILE A 217 16.55 -15.25 -7.81
C ILE A 217 17.20 -14.65 -9.07
N PRO A 218 16.69 -14.99 -10.28
CA PRO A 218 17.19 -14.40 -11.52
C PRO A 218 17.14 -12.87 -11.45
N ASP A 219 18.10 -12.19 -12.11
CA ASP A 219 18.04 -10.73 -12.24
C ASP A 219 16.64 -10.30 -12.73
N LYS A 220 15.97 -9.46 -11.96
CA LYS A 220 14.60 -8.99 -12.23
C LYS A 220 14.44 -8.39 -13.63
N ALA A 221 15.51 -7.81 -14.18
CA ALA A 221 15.51 -7.34 -15.57
C ALA A 221 15.46 -8.51 -16.55
N VAL A 222 16.09 -9.65 -16.25
CA VAL A 222 16.00 -10.88 -17.06
C VAL A 222 14.59 -11.46 -16.95
N VAL A 223 14.04 -11.54 -15.74
CA VAL A 223 12.67 -12.00 -15.49
C VAL A 223 11.67 -11.15 -16.27
N ALA A 224 11.77 -9.83 -16.17
CA ALA A 224 10.88 -8.88 -16.87
C ALA A 224 10.94 -9.06 -18.39
N ARG A 225 12.15 -9.23 -18.98
CA ARG A 225 12.31 -9.50 -20.41
C ARG A 225 11.63 -10.80 -20.85
N LYS A 226 11.80 -11.88 -20.08
CA LYS A 226 11.16 -13.16 -20.37
C LYS A 226 9.65 -13.09 -20.30
N ILE A 227 9.10 -12.39 -19.29
CA ILE A 227 7.67 -12.13 -19.17
C ILE A 227 7.16 -11.41 -20.42
N VAL A 228 7.78 -10.30 -20.83
CA VAL A 228 7.34 -9.50 -21.99
C VAL A 228 7.40 -10.30 -23.29
N ALA A 229 8.48 -11.10 -23.47
CA ALA A 229 8.66 -11.91 -24.68
C ALA A 229 7.61 -13.03 -24.81
N GLN A 230 7.16 -13.60 -23.69
CA GLN A 230 6.21 -14.72 -23.66
C GLN A 230 4.76 -14.30 -23.47
N SER A 231 4.50 -13.03 -23.14
CA SER A 231 3.15 -12.54 -22.86
C SER A 231 2.37 -12.17 -24.12
N LYS A 232 1.08 -12.51 -24.12
CA LYS A 232 0.13 -11.93 -25.07
C LYS A 232 -0.14 -10.48 -24.68
N LYS A 233 0.11 -9.54 -25.63
CA LYS A 233 -0.12 -8.13 -25.41
C LYS A 233 -1.54 -7.76 -25.86
N LYS A 234 -2.33 -7.15 -24.97
CA LYS A 234 -3.62 -6.57 -25.32
C LYS A 234 -3.43 -5.09 -25.59
N VAL A 235 -3.98 -4.61 -26.71
CA VAL A 235 -3.89 -3.21 -27.11
C VAL A 235 -5.28 -2.57 -27.10
N THR A 236 -5.40 -1.39 -26.46
CA THR A 236 -6.60 -0.58 -26.43
C THR A 236 -6.24 0.88 -26.71
N ALA A 237 -7.17 1.64 -27.33
CA ALA A 237 -6.98 3.06 -27.56
C ALA A 237 -7.46 3.89 -26.36
N VAL A 238 -6.78 4.99 -26.08
CA VAL A 238 -7.16 5.98 -25.05
C VAL A 238 -6.90 7.39 -25.59
N LYS A 239 -7.71 8.35 -25.14
CA LYS A 239 -7.51 9.77 -25.43
C LYS A 239 -7.20 10.49 -24.13
N GLY A 240 -6.00 11.02 -24.01
CA GLY A 240 -5.56 11.83 -22.88
C GLY A 240 -6.36 13.13 -22.75
N ALA A 241 -6.41 13.70 -21.55
CA ALA A 241 -7.00 15.03 -21.35
C ALA A 241 -6.19 16.14 -22.05
N ASP A 242 -4.95 15.86 -22.43
CA ASP A 242 -4.12 16.71 -23.31
C ASP A 242 -4.58 16.68 -24.79
N GLY A 243 -5.67 15.97 -25.10
CA GLY A 243 -6.25 15.83 -26.43
C GLY A 243 -5.54 14.82 -27.34
N LYS A 244 -4.43 14.22 -26.91
CA LYS A 244 -3.66 13.26 -27.71
C LYS A 244 -4.25 11.85 -27.63
N SER A 245 -4.33 11.20 -28.78
CA SER A 245 -4.65 9.77 -28.86
C SER A 245 -3.41 8.93 -28.58
N ARG A 246 -3.57 7.89 -27.79
CA ARG A 246 -2.51 6.93 -27.42
C ARG A 246 -3.04 5.51 -27.47
N GLN A 247 -2.14 4.55 -27.56
CA GLN A 247 -2.46 3.15 -27.33
C GLN A 247 -1.97 2.73 -25.94
N VAL A 248 -2.77 1.94 -25.25
CA VAL A 248 -2.39 1.26 -24.03
C VAL A 248 -2.05 -0.18 -24.39
N VAL A 249 -0.83 -0.59 -24.11
CA VAL A 249 -0.37 -1.96 -24.28
C VAL A 249 -0.29 -2.61 -22.90
N GLN A 250 -1.02 -3.70 -22.72
CA GLN A 250 -1.18 -4.42 -21.45
C GLN A 250 -0.55 -5.81 -21.51
N VAL A 251 0.15 -6.17 -20.44
CA VAL A 251 0.57 -7.53 -20.10
C VAL A 251 -0.16 -7.97 -18.82
N GLN A 252 -0.56 -9.22 -18.75
CA GLN A 252 -1.27 -9.79 -17.61
C GLN A 252 -0.43 -10.90 -16.96
N LEU A 253 -0.38 -10.88 -15.61
CA LEU A 253 0.20 -11.92 -14.77
C LEU A 253 -0.81 -12.27 -13.67
N ASN A 254 -0.49 -13.31 -12.89
CA ASN A 254 -1.29 -13.70 -11.74
C ASN A 254 -0.42 -13.79 -10.48
N LEU A 255 -1.05 -13.60 -9.34
CA LEU A 255 -0.48 -13.99 -8.06
C LEU A 255 -0.65 -15.51 -7.88
N VAL A 256 0.18 -16.10 -7.03
CA VAL A 256 0.02 -17.49 -6.62
C VAL A 256 -1.34 -17.69 -5.91
N SER A 257 -1.92 -18.87 -6.01
CA SER A 257 -3.26 -19.18 -5.46
C SER A 257 -3.36 -19.02 -3.95
N ASP A 258 -2.23 -19.14 -3.24
CA ASP A 258 -2.11 -18.98 -1.79
C ASP A 258 -1.59 -17.58 -1.37
N ASN A 259 -1.68 -16.57 -2.25
CA ASN A 259 -1.16 -15.22 -2.04
C ASN A 259 -1.62 -14.59 -0.72
N LEU A 260 -2.88 -14.78 -0.31
CA LEU A 260 -3.39 -14.23 0.95
C LEU A 260 -2.69 -14.85 2.17
N SER A 261 -2.43 -16.15 2.14
CA SER A 261 -1.70 -16.85 3.21
C SER A 261 -0.24 -16.43 3.27
N ARG A 262 0.41 -16.26 2.11
CA ARG A 262 1.79 -15.75 2.03
C ARG A 262 1.87 -14.31 2.50
N ASN A 263 0.93 -13.46 2.08
CA ASN A 263 0.85 -12.07 2.55
C ASN A 263 0.67 -11.97 4.06
N ALA A 264 -0.19 -12.81 4.66
CA ALA A 264 -0.36 -12.87 6.11
C ALA A 264 0.99 -13.15 6.82
N THR A 265 1.82 -14.02 6.25
CA THR A 265 3.14 -14.39 6.80
C THR A 265 4.11 -13.20 6.84
N LEU A 266 4.01 -12.23 5.92
CA LEU A 266 4.84 -11.02 5.91
C LEU A 266 4.68 -10.18 7.18
N TYR A 267 3.52 -10.25 7.81
CA TYR A 267 3.17 -9.46 9.00
C TYR A 267 3.21 -10.28 10.30
N LYS A 268 3.67 -11.55 10.25
CA LYS A 268 3.63 -12.48 11.37
C LYS A 268 4.25 -11.92 12.66
N ASP A 269 5.44 -11.33 12.55
CA ASP A 269 6.14 -10.80 13.73
C ASP A 269 5.41 -9.60 14.34
N LEU A 270 4.87 -8.70 13.51
CA LEU A 270 4.09 -7.55 13.96
C LEU A 270 2.78 -7.98 14.60
N VAL A 271 2.07 -8.94 13.98
CA VAL A 271 0.82 -9.47 14.55
C VAL A 271 1.08 -10.17 15.88
N ALA A 272 2.16 -10.95 16.00
CA ALA A 272 2.51 -11.61 17.27
C ALA A 272 2.87 -10.57 18.34
N GLU A 273 3.67 -9.54 18.01
CA GLU A 273 4.05 -8.47 18.92
C GLU A 273 2.81 -7.75 19.49
N PHE A 274 1.92 -7.27 18.61
CA PHE A 274 0.78 -6.47 19.03
C PHE A 274 -0.38 -7.30 19.59
N SER A 275 -0.53 -8.56 19.14
CA SER A 275 -1.40 -9.56 19.80
C SER A 275 -1.06 -9.71 21.27
N ASN A 276 0.22 -9.93 21.58
CA ASN A 276 0.71 -10.06 22.95
C ASN A 276 0.56 -8.76 23.75
N ARG A 277 0.92 -7.61 23.16
CA ARG A 277 0.84 -6.32 23.85
C ARG A 277 -0.59 -5.93 24.21
N PHE A 278 -1.53 -6.12 23.30
CA PHE A 278 -2.92 -5.71 23.48
C PHE A 278 -3.86 -6.85 23.87
N GLN A 279 -3.35 -8.06 24.05
CA GLN A 279 -4.13 -9.25 24.43
C GLN A 279 -5.32 -9.48 23.49
N ILE A 280 -5.06 -9.42 22.18
CA ILE A 280 -6.00 -9.72 21.09
C ILE A 280 -5.50 -10.98 20.37
N GLU A 281 -6.38 -11.95 20.15
CA GLU A 281 -6.01 -13.19 19.45
C GLU A 281 -5.54 -12.92 18.01
N GLN A 282 -4.44 -13.54 17.59
CA GLN A 282 -3.86 -13.38 16.26
C GLN A 282 -4.86 -13.71 15.13
N PRO A 283 -5.67 -14.78 15.20
CA PRO A 283 -6.68 -15.10 14.19
C PRO A 283 -7.66 -13.96 13.90
N LEU A 284 -8.06 -13.19 14.91
CA LEU A 284 -8.95 -12.05 14.73
C LEU A 284 -8.23 -10.90 14.00
N ILE A 285 -6.97 -10.62 14.35
CA ILE A 285 -6.16 -9.58 13.68
C ILE A 285 -6.01 -9.92 12.19
N TYR A 286 -5.61 -11.15 11.85
CA TYR A 286 -5.50 -11.61 10.46
C TYR A 286 -6.82 -11.55 9.71
N ALA A 287 -7.92 -11.98 10.32
CA ALA A 287 -9.25 -11.96 9.71
C ALA A 287 -9.68 -10.54 9.33
N ILE A 288 -9.40 -9.56 10.21
CA ILE A 288 -9.68 -8.15 9.94
C ILE A 288 -8.77 -7.62 8.83
N MET A 289 -7.46 -7.87 8.88
CA MET A 289 -6.55 -7.45 7.81
C MET A 289 -6.95 -8.02 6.44
N GLU A 290 -7.32 -9.30 6.37
CA GLU A 290 -7.80 -9.92 5.13
C GLU A 290 -9.11 -9.30 4.66
N GLN A 291 -10.06 -9.04 5.57
CA GLN A 291 -11.34 -8.44 5.24
C GLN A 291 -11.19 -7.00 4.76
N GLU A 292 -10.38 -6.21 5.44
CA GLU A 292 -10.22 -4.77 5.20
C GLU A 292 -9.37 -4.46 3.97
N SER A 293 -8.30 -5.21 3.75
CA SER A 293 -7.30 -4.85 2.75
C SER A 293 -6.82 -6.00 1.85
N ALA A 294 -7.18 -7.25 2.12
CA ALA A 294 -6.49 -8.41 1.55
C ALA A 294 -4.95 -8.30 1.70
N PHE A 295 -4.51 -7.74 2.83
CA PHE A 295 -3.10 -7.45 3.15
C PHE A 295 -2.42 -6.40 2.25
N ASN A 296 -3.17 -5.58 1.53
CA ASN A 296 -2.64 -4.43 0.81
C ASN A 296 -2.22 -3.31 1.79
N PRO A 297 -0.93 -2.99 1.95
CA PRO A 297 -0.50 -1.96 2.91
C PRO A 297 -0.88 -0.54 2.47
N GLN A 298 -1.16 -0.32 1.19
CA GLN A 298 -1.62 0.96 0.64
C GLN A 298 -3.13 1.00 0.41
N ALA A 299 -3.88 0.15 1.10
CA ALA A 299 -5.33 0.12 1.01
C ALA A 299 -5.93 1.47 1.40
N LYS A 300 -6.85 1.96 0.56
CA LYS A 300 -7.59 3.20 0.76
C LYS A 300 -9.05 2.97 0.43
N SER A 301 -9.96 3.45 1.27
CA SER A 301 -11.39 3.40 1.00
C SER A 301 -11.93 4.75 0.55
N TRP A 302 -13.17 4.74 0.02
CA TRP A 302 -13.89 5.96 -0.36
C TRP A 302 -14.14 6.89 0.84
N VAL A 303 -14.59 6.33 1.97
CA VAL A 303 -14.53 7.02 3.26
C VAL A 303 -13.10 6.87 3.74
N PRO A 304 -12.36 7.95 4.05
CA PRO A 304 -10.92 7.90 4.24
C PRO A 304 -10.53 7.00 5.41
N ALA A 305 -10.31 5.71 5.09
CA ALA A 305 -9.70 4.72 5.94
C ALA A 305 -8.46 4.16 5.23
N TYR A 306 -7.39 3.90 5.98
CA TYR A 306 -6.07 3.67 5.43
C TYR A 306 -5.39 2.43 5.97
N GLY A 307 -4.64 1.75 5.10
CA GLY A 307 -3.70 0.69 5.42
C GLY A 307 -4.33 -0.66 5.71
N LEU A 308 -3.54 -1.57 6.25
CA LEU A 308 -3.86 -2.99 6.43
C LEU A 308 -5.16 -3.26 7.19
N MET A 309 -5.44 -2.47 8.21
CA MET A 309 -6.62 -2.60 9.08
C MET A 309 -7.65 -1.48 8.85
N GLN A 310 -7.50 -0.67 7.78
CA GLN A 310 -8.45 0.35 7.36
C GLN A 310 -8.90 1.29 8.49
N LEU A 311 -7.94 1.93 9.15
CA LEU A 311 -8.24 2.87 10.21
C LEU A 311 -8.68 4.23 9.66
N VAL A 312 -9.79 4.75 10.20
CA VAL A 312 -10.26 6.12 9.94
C VAL A 312 -9.54 7.07 10.90
N PRO A 313 -8.78 8.08 10.39
CA PRO A 313 -7.97 8.97 11.22
C PRO A 313 -8.70 9.60 12.39
N LYS A 314 -9.81 10.30 12.13
CA LYS A 314 -10.58 11.09 13.11
C LYS A 314 -11.44 10.27 14.09
N SER A 315 -11.46 8.94 13.95
CA SER A 315 -12.24 8.05 14.83
C SER A 315 -11.39 6.92 15.39
N GLY A 316 -11.50 5.70 14.87
CA GLY A 316 -10.73 4.56 15.37
C GLY A 316 -9.20 4.78 15.42
N GLY A 317 -8.66 5.58 14.49
CA GLY A 317 -7.25 5.98 14.51
C GLY A 317 -6.89 6.85 15.71
N ALA A 318 -7.66 7.92 15.97
CA ALA A 318 -7.45 8.82 17.10
C ALA A 318 -7.70 8.12 18.44
N ASP A 319 -8.78 7.32 18.55
CA ASP A 319 -9.10 6.57 19.76
C ASP A 319 -7.98 5.57 20.11
N ALA A 320 -7.47 4.85 19.11
CA ALA A 320 -6.36 3.93 19.29
C ALA A 320 -5.07 4.66 19.68
N TYR A 321 -4.77 5.78 19.03
CA TYR A 321 -3.58 6.58 19.34
C TYR A 321 -3.61 7.08 20.77
N ARG A 322 -4.74 7.66 21.21
CA ARG A 322 -4.95 8.08 22.60
C ARG A 322 -4.79 6.92 23.59
N TYR A 323 -5.33 5.75 23.25
CA TYR A 323 -5.19 4.55 24.10
C TYR A 323 -3.73 4.11 24.24
N VAL A 324 -2.95 4.12 23.14
CA VAL A 324 -1.55 3.64 23.13
C VAL A 324 -0.60 4.63 23.80
N TYR A 325 -0.73 5.91 23.46
CA TYR A 325 0.28 6.95 23.76
C TYR A 325 -0.16 7.92 24.84
N GLN A 326 -1.42 7.82 25.33
CA GLN A 326 -2.02 8.75 26.31
C GLN A 326 -1.90 10.21 25.86
N LYS A 327 -2.03 10.45 24.56
CA LYS A 327 -1.93 11.76 23.92
C LYS A 327 -3.02 11.89 22.86
N GLU A 328 -3.55 13.09 22.74
CA GLU A 328 -4.46 13.43 21.65
C GLU A 328 -3.66 13.70 20.38
N TRP A 329 -3.95 12.95 19.35
CA TRP A 329 -3.41 13.16 18.01
C TRP A 329 -4.24 12.41 16.96
N ILE A 330 -4.38 12.99 15.77
CA ILE A 330 -5.06 12.38 14.65
C ILE A 330 -3.99 11.83 13.68
N PRO A 331 -3.89 10.50 13.52
CA PRO A 331 -2.88 9.90 12.63
C PRO A 331 -3.10 10.32 11.18
N THR A 332 -2.05 10.74 10.50
CA THR A 332 -2.10 11.09 9.08
C THR A 332 -2.22 9.86 8.18
N GLN A 333 -2.57 10.06 6.90
CA GLN A 333 -2.60 9.00 5.90
C GLN A 333 -1.23 8.29 5.81
N SER A 334 -0.14 9.05 5.72
CA SER A 334 1.21 8.50 5.62
C SER A 334 1.61 7.70 6.85
N TYR A 335 1.21 8.13 8.04
CA TYR A 335 1.40 7.38 9.28
C TYR A 335 0.66 6.03 9.24
N LEU A 336 -0.59 6.03 8.76
CA LEU A 336 -1.45 4.84 8.70
C LEU A 336 -1.10 3.89 7.54
N PHE A 337 -0.40 4.33 6.50
CA PHE A 337 0.13 3.42 5.49
C PHE A 337 1.34 2.63 5.99
N ASN A 338 2.04 3.08 7.04
CA ASN A 338 3.10 2.29 7.63
C ASN A 338 2.53 1.02 8.29
N PRO A 339 2.95 -0.20 7.85
CA PRO A 339 2.37 -1.45 8.35
C PRO A 339 2.47 -1.61 9.87
N ARG A 340 3.62 -1.23 10.47
CA ARG A 340 3.80 -1.32 11.92
C ARG A 340 2.80 -0.45 12.68
N ASN A 341 2.71 0.82 12.29
CA ASN A 341 1.80 1.78 12.93
C ASN A 341 0.34 1.36 12.76
N ASN A 342 0.01 0.87 11.57
CA ASN A 342 -1.37 0.46 11.26
C ASN A 342 -1.81 -0.76 12.04
N ILE A 343 -0.96 -1.81 12.13
CA ILE A 343 -1.26 -3.02 12.90
C ILE A 343 -1.27 -2.70 14.41
N GLU A 344 -0.34 -1.85 14.89
CA GLU A 344 -0.34 -1.38 16.27
C GLU A 344 -1.66 -0.72 16.64
N LEU A 345 -2.03 0.36 15.91
CA LEU A 345 -3.25 1.11 16.21
C LEU A 345 -4.52 0.29 15.93
N GLY A 346 -4.55 -0.53 14.88
CA GLY A 346 -5.71 -1.39 14.58
C GLY A 346 -5.96 -2.44 15.67
N THR A 347 -4.88 -3.05 16.19
CA THR A 347 -4.97 -4.00 17.29
C THR A 347 -5.33 -3.30 18.61
N ALA A 348 -4.79 -2.09 18.84
CA ALA A 348 -5.16 -1.26 19.99
C ALA A 348 -6.64 -0.85 19.95
N TYR A 349 -7.17 -0.52 18.75
CA TYR A 349 -8.59 -0.20 18.60
C TYR A 349 -9.49 -1.40 18.91
N LEU A 350 -9.08 -2.61 18.53
CA LEU A 350 -9.77 -3.83 18.97
C LEU A 350 -9.79 -3.95 20.50
N ARG A 351 -8.69 -3.60 21.19
CA ARG A 351 -8.65 -3.58 22.65
C ARG A 351 -9.58 -2.50 23.24
N VAL A 352 -9.62 -1.32 22.65
CA VAL A 352 -10.57 -0.26 23.03
C VAL A 352 -12.01 -0.79 22.96
N LEU A 353 -12.37 -1.45 21.87
CA LEU A 353 -13.70 -2.06 21.72
C LEU A 353 -13.93 -3.21 22.73
N MET A 354 -12.94 -4.08 22.97
CA MET A 354 -13.04 -5.11 24.00
C MET A 354 -13.34 -4.51 25.39
N ASN A 355 -12.74 -3.37 25.70
CA ASN A 355 -12.99 -2.67 26.95
C ASN A 355 -14.39 -2.03 26.98
N GLN A 356 -14.86 -1.47 25.85
CA GLN A 356 -16.22 -0.94 25.74
C GLN A 356 -17.29 -2.03 25.92
N PHE A 357 -17.04 -3.24 25.44
CA PHE A 357 -17.92 -4.39 25.60
C PHE A 357 -17.57 -5.28 26.80
N ALA A 358 -16.82 -4.78 27.79
CA ALA A 358 -16.37 -5.58 28.95
C ALA A 358 -17.53 -6.16 29.78
N SER A 359 -18.70 -5.52 29.80
CA SER A 359 -19.90 -6.00 30.47
C SER A 359 -20.57 -7.21 29.80
N VAL A 360 -20.18 -7.59 28.58
CA VAL A 360 -20.63 -8.83 27.95
C VAL A 360 -19.80 -9.98 28.53
N SER A 361 -20.40 -10.87 29.33
CA SER A 361 -19.70 -11.87 30.12
C SER A 361 -19.04 -12.96 29.28
N ASP A 362 -19.79 -13.50 28.30
CA ASP A 362 -19.27 -14.52 27.40
C ASP A 362 -18.22 -13.93 26.44
N PRO A 363 -16.98 -14.45 26.40
CA PRO A 363 -15.91 -13.92 25.58
C PRO A 363 -16.17 -14.11 24.07
N HIS A 364 -16.95 -15.12 23.68
CA HIS A 364 -17.30 -15.35 22.28
C HIS A 364 -18.36 -14.35 21.81
N CYS A 365 -19.38 -14.08 22.64
CA CYS A 365 -20.39 -13.04 22.43
C CYS A 365 -19.74 -11.65 22.39
N ARG A 366 -18.84 -11.35 23.35
CA ARG A 366 -18.07 -10.11 23.37
C ARG A 366 -17.31 -9.90 22.07
N ARG A 367 -16.63 -10.92 21.55
CA ARG A 367 -15.91 -10.87 20.29
C ARG A 367 -16.82 -10.55 19.10
N LEU A 368 -18.03 -11.10 19.03
CA LEU A 368 -19.01 -10.75 17.98
C LEU A 368 -19.37 -9.27 18.02
N CYS A 369 -19.62 -8.71 19.21
CA CYS A 369 -19.86 -7.28 19.40
C CYS A 369 -18.67 -6.43 18.95
N VAL A 370 -17.45 -6.87 19.27
CA VAL A 370 -16.20 -6.19 18.85
C VAL A 370 -16.02 -6.22 17.33
N ILE A 371 -16.27 -7.37 16.70
CA ILE A 371 -16.22 -7.46 15.21
C ILE A 371 -17.21 -6.48 14.59
N ALA A 372 -18.45 -6.44 15.05
CA ALA A 372 -19.44 -5.49 14.57
C ALA A 372 -19.01 -4.03 14.86
N GLY A 373 -18.56 -3.76 16.07
CA GLY A 373 -18.10 -2.44 16.52
C GLY A 373 -16.89 -1.92 15.76
N TYR A 374 -16.01 -2.79 15.31
CA TYR A 374 -14.85 -2.40 14.48
C TYR A 374 -15.27 -1.72 13.17
N ASN A 375 -16.28 -2.28 12.50
CA ASN A 375 -16.77 -1.74 11.23
C ASN A 375 -17.69 -0.53 11.40
N THR A 376 -18.58 -0.53 12.43
CA THR A 376 -19.66 0.47 12.51
C THR A 376 -19.66 1.32 13.78
N GLY A 377 -18.74 1.02 14.73
CA GLY A 377 -18.71 1.63 16.06
C GLY A 377 -19.70 1.00 17.05
N ALA A 378 -19.36 1.03 18.34
CA ALA A 378 -20.15 0.42 19.43
C ALA A 378 -21.56 1.01 19.53
N GLY A 379 -21.76 2.30 19.19
CA GLY A 379 -23.08 2.94 19.18
C GLY A 379 -24.07 2.30 18.19
N ASN A 380 -23.60 1.90 17.00
CA ASN A 380 -24.46 1.21 16.03
C ASN A 380 -24.72 -0.25 16.42
N VAL A 381 -23.80 -0.89 17.17
CA VAL A 381 -24.09 -2.18 17.80
C VAL A 381 -25.23 -2.03 18.79
N SER A 382 -25.20 -1.01 19.67
CA SER A 382 -26.29 -0.71 20.59
C SER A 382 -27.64 -0.50 19.89
N ARG A 383 -27.64 0.22 18.75
CA ARG A 383 -28.86 0.44 17.94
C ARG A 383 -29.54 -0.86 17.47
N ALA A 384 -28.76 -1.89 17.19
CA ALA A 384 -29.29 -3.19 16.78
C ALA A 384 -30.19 -3.83 17.85
N PHE A 385 -30.04 -3.45 19.13
CA PHE A 385 -30.80 -4.02 20.26
C PHE A 385 -31.90 -3.09 20.77
N ILE A 386 -31.61 -1.81 20.87
CA ILE A 386 -32.49 -0.82 21.55
C ILE A 386 -32.81 0.41 20.74
N GLY A 387 -32.43 0.47 19.45
CA GLY A 387 -32.70 1.60 18.56
C GLY A 387 -31.88 2.89 18.86
N THR A 388 -31.09 2.92 19.93
CA THR A 388 -30.28 4.08 20.34
C THR A 388 -28.80 3.72 20.49
N THR A 389 -27.92 4.73 20.60
CA THR A 389 -26.48 4.53 20.77
C THR A 389 -26.04 4.29 22.21
N ASN A 390 -26.97 4.16 23.17
CA ASN A 390 -26.65 3.99 24.59
C ASN A 390 -26.24 2.55 24.87
N LEU A 391 -24.93 2.28 24.78
CA LEU A 391 -24.37 0.95 24.98
C LEU A 391 -24.66 0.38 26.36
N GLY A 392 -24.63 1.21 27.41
CA GLY A 392 -24.93 0.80 28.78
C GLY A 392 -26.32 0.14 28.94
N LYS A 393 -27.34 0.69 28.23
CA LYS A 393 -28.69 0.12 28.23
C LYS A 393 -28.81 -1.12 27.33
N ALA A 394 -27.92 -1.30 26.36
CA ALA A 394 -27.95 -2.45 25.47
C ALA A 394 -27.40 -3.73 26.11
N PHE A 395 -26.57 -3.63 27.16
CA PHE A 395 -25.88 -4.79 27.72
C PHE A 395 -26.84 -5.87 28.25
N SER A 396 -27.92 -5.49 28.90
CA SER A 396 -28.90 -6.48 29.42
C SER A 396 -29.55 -7.28 28.28
N TYR A 397 -29.77 -6.66 27.14
CA TYR A 397 -30.28 -7.35 25.94
C TYR A 397 -29.22 -8.25 25.32
N ILE A 398 -27.97 -7.76 25.18
CA ILE A 398 -26.85 -8.54 24.63
C ILE A 398 -26.61 -9.80 25.49
N GLU A 399 -26.61 -9.68 26.81
CA GLU A 399 -26.41 -10.77 27.76
C GLU A 399 -27.53 -11.84 27.73
N SER A 400 -28.72 -11.52 27.20
CA SER A 400 -29.81 -12.48 27.06
C SER A 400 -29.63 -13.50 25.95
N PHE A 401 -28.65 -13.30 25.08
CA PHE A 401 -28.37 -14.19 23.95
C PHE A 401 -27.23 -15.16 24.27
N ASP A 402 -27.38 -16.39 23.78
CA ASP A 402 -26.23 -17.26 23.54
C ASP A 402 -25.47 -16.84 22.27
N TYR A 403 -24.35 -17.48 21.99
CA TYR A 403 -23.51 -17.14 20.82
C TYR A 403 -24.29 -17.18 19.49
N ASN A 404 -25.08 -18.24 19.25
CA ASN A 404 -25.81 -18.39 17.99
C ASN A 404 -26.94 -17.38 17.85
N GLY A 405 -27.66 -17.14 18.94
CA GLY A 405 -28.70 -16.13 19.00
C GLY A 405 -28.15 -14.73 18.76
N LEU A 406 -27.04 -14.38 19.41
CA LEU A 406 -26.37 -13.09 19.21
C LEU A 406 -25.86 -12.92 17.80
N TYR A 407 -25.19 -13.94 17.24
CA TYR A 407 -24.73 -13.93 15.87
C TYR A 407 -25.89 -13.66 14.88
N ASN A 408 -26.98 -14.43 15.00
CA ASN A 408 -28.15 -14.26 14.13
C ASN A 408 -28.81 -12.89 14.32
N HIS A 409 -28.88 -12.39 15.54
CA HIS A 409 -29.40 -11.06 15.83
C HIS A 409 -28.58 -9.97 15.16
N LEU A 410 -27.24 -10.00 15.28
CA LEU A 410 -26.35 -9.01 14.68
C LEU A 410 -26.44 -9.00 13.16
N ILE A 411 -26.38 -10.16 12.50
CA ILE A 411 -26.46 -10.23 11.03
C ILE A 411 -27.82 -9.85 10.45
N SER A 412 -28.88 -9.82 11.28
CA SER A 412 -30.23 -9.44 10.87
C SER A 412 -30.55 -7.98 11.20
N ASN A 413 -30.11 -7.47 12.36
CA ASN A 413 -30.61 -6.22 12.93
C ASN A 413 -29.57 -5.05 12.94
N LEU A 414 -28.28 -5.30 12.63
CA LEU A 414 -27.34 -4.19 12.48
C LEU A 414 -27.84 -3.21 11.40
N PRO A 415 -27.74 -1.88 11.64
CA PRO A 415 -28.33 -0.87 10.75
C PRO A 415 -27.85 -0.95 9.30
N HIS A 416 -26.55 -1.24 9.09
CA HIS A 416 -25.92 -1.24 7.79
C HIS A 416 -25.74 -2.66 7.25
N SER A 417 -26.17 -2.91 6.02
CA SER A 417 -26.00 -4.21 5.33
C SER A 417 -24.52 -4.58 5.17
N GLU A 418 -23.64 -3.59 4.97
CA GLU A 418 -22.19 -3.79 4.95
C GLU A 418 -21.70 -4.42 6.25
N THR A 419 -22.13 -3.88 7.40
CA THR A 419 -21.73 -4.41 8.72
C THR A 419 -22.27 -5.81 8.97
N ARG A 420 -23.52 -6.11 8.55
CA ARG A 420 -24.06 -7.47 8.64
C ARG A 420 -23.19 -8.47 7.90
N ASN A 421 -22.81 -8.15 6.65
CA ASN A 421 -21.92 -8.97 5.84
C ASN A 421 -20.48 -9.02 6.44
N TYR A 422 -20.04 -7.94 7.07
CA TYR A 422 -18.74 -7.87 7.73
C TYR A 422 -18.63 -8.89 8.87
N VAL A 423 -19.62 -8.94 9.74
CA VAL A 423 -19.67 -9.92 10.84
C VAL A 423 -19.55 -11.35 10.30
N VAL A 424 -20.32 -11.69 9.25
CA VAL A 424 -20.25 -13.01 8.61
C VAL A 424 -18.84 -13.30 8.11
N LYS A 425 -18.28 -12.39 7.30
CA LYS A 425 -16.99 -12.60 6.65
C LYS A 425 -15.83 -12.67 7.63
N VAL A 426 -15.78 -11.77 8.63
CA VAL A 426 -14.70 -11.78 9.63
C VAL A 426 -14.75 -13.04 10.49
N THR A 427 -15.94 -13.48 10.90
CA THR A 427 -16.11 -14.72 11.65
C THR A 427 -15.61 -15.93 10.85
N GLN A 428 -15.99 -16.05 9.56
CA GLN A 428 -15.52 -17.12 8.68
C GLN A 428 -13.99 -17.07 8.45
N ARG A 429 -13.42 -15.87 8.20
CA ARG A 429 -11.98 -15.71 8.01
C ARG A 429 -11.19 -16.04 9.26
N ARG A 430 -11.71 -15.70 10.44
CA ARG A 430 -11.08 -16.05 11.71
C ARG A 430 -10.86 -17.55 11.84
N GLU A 431 -11.84 -18.37 11.46
CA GLU A 431 -11.73 -19.83 11.51
C GLU A 431 -10.58 -20.38 10.62
N LYS A 432 -10.29 -19.70 9.52
CA LYS A 432 -9.15 -20.02 8.63
C LYS A 432 -7.80 -19.88 9.35
N TYR A 433 -7.67 -18.92 10.28
CA TYR A 433 -6.43 -18.59 10.99
C TYR A 433 -6.33 -19.27 12.37
N LEU A 434 -7.29 -20.08 12.77
CA LEU A 434 -7.20 -20.93 13.98
C LEU A 434 -6.32 -22.19 13.75
N LYS A 435 -6.09 -22.56 12.50
CA LYS A 435 -5.28 -23.71 12.07
C LYS A 435 -3.83 -23.27 11.96
#